data_526b60a82c962c3ecbc3882a80048247
#
_entry.id   526b60a82c962c3ecbc3882a80048247
#
_cell.length_a   1.000
_cell.length_b   1.000
_cell.length_c   1.000
_cell.angle_alpha   90.00
_cell.angle_beta   90.00
_cell.angle_gamma   90.00
#
_symmetry.space_group_name_H-M   'P 1'
#
loop_
_entity.id
_entity.type
_entity.pdbx_description
1 polymer ?
#
loop_
_entity_poly.entity_id
_entity_poly.type
_entity_poly.pdbx_seq_one_letter_code
_entity_poly.pdbx_strand_id
1 'polypeptide(L)'
;CIRTCRNNLDSTLTVLQPLRAPGCNQFVFSSSATVYGDQPAPLYETAKTGGCSNPYGWTKFMIEEILKSACKADPSLSVVLLRYFNPIGAHESGLIGENPNGIPNNLMPYITQVAIGRREKLTVFGNDYDTPDGTGVRDYIHVVDLAEGHLCAIQYAQAHTGCEIFNLG
;
A
#
# COMPACT_ATOMS: atom_id res chain seq x y z
N CYS A 1 -3.38 -14.74 9.92
CA CYS A 1 -4.05 -14.98 8.64
C CYS A 1 -5.55 -14.63 8.70
N ILE A 2 -6.41 -15.39 9.37
CA ILE A 2 -7.87 -15.13 9.43
C ILE A 2 -8.20 -13.74 9.95
N ARG A 3 -7.52 -13.27 11.01
CA ARG A 3 -7.71 -11.92 11.56
C ARG A 3 -7.35 -10.83 10.52
N THR A 4 -6.27 -11.01 9.78
CA THR A 4 -5.86 -10.08 8.71
C THR A 4 -6.91 -10.04 7.60
N CYS A 5 -7.42 -11.21 7.18
CA CYS A 5 -8.47 -11.30 6.17
C CYS A 5 -9.74 -10.58 6.63
N ARG A 6 -10.23 -10.86 7.84
CA ARG A 6 -11.40 -10.16 8.39
C ARG A 6 -11.21 -8.66 8.45
N ASN A 7 -10.11 -8.20 9.05
CA ASN A 7 -9.87 -6.77 9.19
C ASN A 7 -9.85 -6.04 7.84
N ASN A 8 -9.22 -6.63 6.82
CA ASN A 8 -9.08 -5.95 5.54
C ASN A 8 -10.34 -6.11 4.66
N LEU A 9 -10.85 -7.33 4.50
CA LEU A 9 -11.98 -7.58 3.61
C LEU A 9 -13.30 -7.05 4.20
N ASP A 10 -13.64 -7.44 5.44
CA ASP A 10 -14.92 -7.05 6.05
C ASP A 10 -15.00 -5.53 6.23
N SER A 11 -13.89 -4.87 6.64
CA SER A 11 -13.85 -3.41 6.77
C SER A 11 -14.07 -2.73 5.42
N THR A 12 -13.39 -3.21 4.36
CA THR A 12 -13.55 -2.63 3.02
C THR A 12 -14.98 -2.81 2.52
N LEU A 13 -15.55 -4.00 2.64
CA LEU A 13 -16.93 -4.27 2.23
C LEU A 13 -17.92 -3.38 2.99
N THR A 14 -17.68 -3.16 4.29
CA THR A 14 -18.51 -2.25 5.11
C THR A 14 -18.42 -0.82 4.62
N VAL A 15 -17.22 -0.33 4.30
CA VAL A 15 -17.00 1.03 3.78
C VAL A 15 -17.57 1.21 2.37
N LEU A 16 -17.61 0.14 1.57
CA LEU A 16 -18.17 0.19 0.21
C LEU A 16 -19.71 0.28 0.18
N GLN A 17 -20.41 -0.10 1.25
CA GLN A 17 -21.87 -0.04 1.30
C GLN A 17 -22.43 1.38 1.08
N PRO A 18 -21.88 2.46 1.72
CA PRO A 18 -22.31 3.83 1.49
C PRO A 18 -22.07 4.35 0.06
N LEU A 19 -21.16 3.76 -0.71
CA LEU A 19 -20.92 4.18 -2.11
C LEU A 19 -22.14 4.00 -3.02
N ARG A 20 -23.17 3.30 -2.53
CA ARG A 20 -24.48 3.21 -3.22
C ARG A 20 -25.40 4.40 -2.94
N ALA A 21 -25.01 5.27 -2.00
CA ALA A 21 -25.80 6.46 -1.70
C ALA A 21 -25.63 7.51 -2.81
N PRO A 22 -26.69 8.28 -3.15
CA PRO A 22 -26.58 9.35 -4.14
C PRO A 22 -25.45 10.34 -3.79
N GLY A 23 -24.57 10.59 -4.74
CA GLY A 23 -23.44 11.53 -4.59
C GLY A 23 -22.17 10.95 -3.94
N CYS A 24 -22.14 9.67 -3.56
CA CYS A 24 -20.96 9.01 -3.03
C CYS A 24 -20.49 7.90 -3.98
N ASN A 25 -19.80 8.27 -5.06
CA ASN A 25 -19.37 7.36 -6.13
C ASN A 25 -17.85 7.35 -6.36
N GLN A 26 -17.07 7.93 -5.45
CA GLN A 26 -15.62 8.01 -5.56
C GLN A 26 -14.95 7.23 -4.43
N PHE A 27 -13.92 6.47 -4.78
CA PHE A 27 -13.19 5.67 -3.81
C PHE A 27 -11.69 5.59 -4.14
N VAL A 28 -10.84 5.97 -3.22
CA VAL A 28 -9.39 5.76 -3.32
C VAL A 28 -9.00 4.64 -2.37
N PHE A 29 -8.38 3.60 -2.91
CA PHE A 29 -7.97 2.42 -2.15
C PHE A 29 -6.46 2.34 -2.00
N SER A 30 -6.02 2.32 -0.76
CA SER A 30 -4.64 2.06 -0.37
C SER A 30 -4.29 0.59 -0.61
N SER A 31 -3.84 0.26 -1.83
CA SER A 31 -3.36 -1.07 -2.17
C SER A 31 -1.87 -1.22 -1.82
N SER A 32 -1.19 -2.17 -2.40
CA SER A 32 0.22 -2.46 -2.11
C SER A 32 0.90 -3.14 -3.28
N ALA A 33 2.17 -2.87 -3.49
CA ALA A 33 3.01 -3.59 -4.45
C ALA A 33 3.09 -5.11 -4.19
N THR A 34 2.73 -5.57 -2.97
CA THR A 34 2.65 -7.01 -2.66
C THR A 34 1.62 -7.77 -3.51
N VAL A 35 0.69 -7.08 -4.19
CA VAL A 35 -0.26 -7.69 -5.13
C VAL A 35 0.40 -8.28 -6.37
N TYR A 36 1.60 -7.80 -6.71
CA TYR A 36 2.37 -8.33 -7.84
C TYR A 36 2.94 -9.73 -7.57
N GLY A 37 3.09 -10.12 -6.30
CA GLY A 37 3.77 -11.35 -5.94
C GLY A 37 5.27 -11.26 -6.20
N ASP A 38 5.88 -12.42 -6.47
CA ASP A 38 7.31 -12.53 -6.76
C ASP A 38 7.53 -12.44 -8.28
N GLN A 39 7.95 -11.27 -8.75
CA GLN A 39 8.22 -10.97 -10.15
C GLN A 39 9.49 -10.13 -10.29
N PRO A 40 10.22 -10.23 -11.42
CA PRO A 40 11.36 -9.38 -11.68
C PRO A 40 10.97 -7.91 -11.82
N ALA A 41 11.80 -7.03 -11.29
CA ALA A 41 11.68 -5.57 -11.46
C ALA A 41 12.12 -5.16 -12.90
N PRO A 42 11.64 -4.01 -13.41
CA PRO A 42 10.70 -3.06 -12.80
C PRO A 42 9.23 -3.53 -12.88
N LEU A 43 8.44 -3.15 -11.88
CA LEU A 43 7.02 -3.49 -11.79
C LEU A 43 6.17 -2.33 -12.36
N TYR A 44 5.41 -2.61 -13.39
CA TYR A 44 4.45 -1.67 -14.00
C TYR A 44 3.02 -2.02 -13.60
N GLU A 45 2.09 -1.05 -13.67
CA GLU A 45 0.68 -1.24 -13.35
C GLU A 45 0.01 -2.33 -14.18
N THR A 46 0.51 -2.56 -15.41
CA THR A 46 0.08 -3.60 -16.33
C THR A 46 0.61 -4.99 -16.01
N ALA A 47 1.57 -5.10 -15.06
CA ALA A 47 2.13 -6.38 -14.68
C ALA A 47 1.06 -7.29 -14.05
N LYS A 48 1.24 -8.60 -14.22
CA LYS A 48 0.33 -9.60 -13.67
C LYS A 48 0.25 -9.47 -12.15
N THR A 49 -0.95 -9.59 -11.59
CA THR A 49 -1.21 -9.58 -10.16
C THR A 49 -1.67 -10.94 -9.65
N GLY A 50 -1.58 -11.17 -8.35
CA GLY A 50 -1.84 -12.46 -7.72
C GLY A 50 -0.56 -13.23 -7.43
N GLY A 51 -0.65 -14.46 -6.96
CA GLY A 51 0.54 -15.22 -6.54
C GLY A 51 1.23 -14.63 -5.31
N CYS A 52 0.49 -13.90 -4.48
CA CYS A 52 1.01 -13.20 -3.32
C CYS A 52 1.67 -14.16 -2.32
N SER A 53 2.83 -13.80 -1.81
CA SER A 53 3.61 -14.62 -0.88
C SER A 53 3.08 -14.64 0.55
N ASN A 54 2.16 -13.73 0.89
CA ASN A 54 1.65 -13.58 2.26
C ASN A 54 0.15 -13.21 2.30
N PRO A 55 -0.54 -13.46 3.45
CA PRO A 55 -1.97 -13.19 3.59
C PRO A 55 -2.36 -11.72 3.40
N TYR A 56 -1.47 -10.77 3.73
CA TYR A 56 -1.73 -9.35 3.53
C TYR A 56 -1.84 -9.01 2.04
N GLY A 57 -0.88 -9.45 1.23
CA GLY A 57 -0.91 -9.28 -0.23
C GLY A 57 -2.17 -9.87 -0.84
N TRP A 58 -2.56 -11.08 -0.41
CA TRP A 58 -3.81 -11.71 -0.86
C TRP A 58 -5.04 -10.87 -0.54
N THR A 59 -5.12 -10.27 0.66
CA THR A 59 -6.28 -9.41 0.99
C THR A 59 -6.33 -8.16 0.11
N LYS A 60 -5.18 -7.53 -0.18
CA LYS A 60 -5.11 -6.36 -1.07
C LYS A 60 -5.52 -6.74 -2.50
N PHE A 61 -4.99 -7.84 -3.02
CA PHE A 61 -5.36 -8.36 -4.34
C PHE A 61 -6.87 -8.66 -4.45
N MET A 62 -7.45 -9.36 -3.46
CA MET A 62 -8.89 -9.67 -3.46
C MET A 62 -9.74 -8.39 -3.46
N ILE A 63 -9.34 -7.37 -2.69
CA ILE A 63 -10.05 -6.08 -2.67
C ILE A 63 -9.95 -5.37 -4.02
N GLU A 64 -8.78 -5.37 -4.67
CA GLU A 64 -8.67 -4.82 -6.03
C GLU A 64 -9.64 -5.49 -7.00
N GLU A 65 -9.74 -6.81 -6.98
CA GLU A 65 -10.66 -7.56 -7.87
C GLU A 65 -12.14 -7.27 -7.56
N ILE A 66 -12.48 -7.10 -6.27
CA ILE A 66 -13.83 -6.68 -5.86
C ILE A 66 -14.14 -5.29 -6.40
N LEU A 67 -13.23 -4.33 -6.26
CA LEU A 67 -13.40 -2.95 -6.71
C LEU A 67 -13.48 -2.85 -8.24
N LYS A 68 -12.63 -3.56 -8.97
CA LYS A 68 -12.70 -3.68 -10.43
C LYS A 68 -14.05 -4.25 -10.89
N SER A 69 -14.55 -5.26 -10.18
CA SER A 69 -15.85 -5.87 -10.47
C SER A 69 -17.00 -4.91 -10.16
N ALA A 70 -16.91 -4.13 -9.08
CA ALA A 70 -17.89 -3.11 -8.73
C ALA A 70 -17.98 -2.01 -9.80
N CYS A 71 -16.85 -1.52 -10.31
CA CYS A 71 -16.82 -0.53 -11.41
C CYS A 71 -17.40 -1.07 -12.71
N LYS A 72 -17.23 -2.38 -12.99
CA LYS A 72 -17.87 -3.01 -14.15
C LYS A 72 -19.38 -3.09 -14.01
N ALA A 73 -19.87 -3.30 -12.78
CA ALA A 73 -21.30 -3.39 -12.49
C ALA A 73 -21.98 -2.02 -12.42
N ASP A 74 -21.25 -1.00 -11.99
CA ASP A 74 -21.72 0.39 -11.90
C ASP A 74 -20.74 1.35 -12.57
N PRO A 75 -21.01 1.74 -13.84
CA PRO A 75 -20.14 2.66 -14.58
C PRO A 75 -20.05 4.08 -14.01
N SER A 76 -20.90 4.45 -13.05
CA SER A 76 -20.81 5.74 -12.36
C SER A 76 -19.75 5.79 -11.26
N LEU A 77 -19.27 4.63 -10.81
CA LEU A 77 -18.20 4.56 -9.82
C LEU A 77 -16.87 5.02 -10.40
N SER A 78 -16.13 5.73 -9.56
CA SER A 78 -14.75 6.12 -9.81
C SER A 78 -13.87 5.54 -8.70
N VAL A 79 -12.98 4.64 -9.05
CA VAL A 79 -12.09 3.98 -8.10
C VAL A 79 -10.65 4.18 -8.53
N VAL A 80 -9.81 4.62 -7.61
CA VAL A 80 -8.36 4.70 -7.80
C VAL A 80 -7.68 3.73 -6.85
N LEU A 81 -6.87 2.83 -7.41
CA LEU A 81 -6.07 1.85 -6.66
C LEU A 81 -4.63 2.35 -6.59
N LEU A 82 -4.14 2.68 -5.40
CA LEU A 82 -2.77 3.14 -5.19
C LEU A 82 -1.93 1.99 -4.64
N ARG A 83 -1.00 1.47 -5.45
CA ARG A 83 -0.08 0.40 -5.06
C ARG A 83 1.19 0.98 -4.48
N TYR A 84 1.27 1.02 -3.14
CA TYR A 84 2.47 1.51 -2.46
C TYR A 84 3.60 0.51 -2.48
N PHE A 85 4.82 1.02 -2.60
CA PHE A 85 6.02 0.27 -2.28
C PHE A 85 6.33 0.43 -0.79
N ASN A 86 7.37 1.12 -0.38
CA ASN A 86 7.76 1.22 1.02
C ASN A 86 7.71 2.67 1.51
N PRO A 87 6.62 3.11 2.14
CA PRO A 87 6.55 4.45 2.71
C PRO A 87 7.54 4.62 3.86
N ILE A 88 8.26 5.74 3.86
CA ILE A 88 9.22 6.12 4.90
C ILE A 88 9.12 7.61 5.20
N GLY A 89 9.81 8.05 6.25
CA GLY A 89 9.91 9.46 6.60
C GLY A 89 8.84 9.91 7.60
N ALA A 90 8.84 11.20 7.84
CA ALA A 90 7.93 11.89 8.74
C ALA A 90 7.64 13.29 8.22
N HIS A 91 6.57 13.92 8.72
CA HIS A 91 6.24 15.31 8.39
C HIS A 91 7.30 16.27 8.95
N GLU A 92 7.63 17.31 8.21
CA GLU A 92 8.68 18.30 8.56
C GLU A 92 8.46 18.98 9.91
N SER A 93 7.20 19.11 10.37
CA SER A 93 6.87 19.66 11.68
C SER A 93 7.37 18.83 12.86
N GLY A 94 7.76 17.56 12.64
CA GLY A 94 8.12 16.62 13.71
C GLY A 94 6.94 16.15 14.58
N LEU A 95 5.71 16.57 14.28
CA LEU A 95 4.50 16.22 15.05
C LEU A 95 3.86 14.91 14.59
N ILE A 96 4.12 14.51 13.34
CA ILE A 96 3.56 13.30 12.72
C ILE A 96 4.72 12.45 12.20
N GLY A 97 4.75 11.19 12.61
CA GLY A 97 5.77 10.22 12.19
C GLY A 97 5.37 8.81 12.57
N GLU A 98 6.25 7.84 12.27
CA GLU A 98 6.02 6.43 12.56
C GLU A 98 6.59 6.05 13.93
N ASN A 99 5.71 5.71 14.87
CA ASN A 99 6.08 5.22 16.20
C ASN A 99 5.27 3.95 16.52
N PRO A 100 5.65 2.80 15.98
CA PRO A 100 4.91 1.56 16.15
C PRO A 100 4.95 1.06 17.60
N ASN A 101 3.85 0.42 18.02
CA ASN A 101 3.77 -0.26 19.29
C ASN A 101 4.64 -1.53 19.27
N GLY A 102 5.57 -1.66 20.22
CA GLY A 102 6.46 -2.82 20.33
C GLY A 102 7.67 -2.77 19.39
N ILE A 103 8.10 -3.93 18.91
CA ILE A 103 9.25 -4.05 18.01
C ILE A 103 8.80 -3.70 16.60
N PRO A 104 9.45 -2.72 15.92
CA PRO A 104 9.12 -2.39 14.53
C PRO A 104 9.33 -3.58 13.59
N ASN A 105 8.41 -3.76 12.66
CA ASN A 105 8.54 -4.72 11.56
C ASN A 105 9.16 -4.09 10.30
N ASN A 106 9.10 -2.76 10.19
CA ASN A 106 9.65 -2.00 9.08
C ASN A 106 11.06 -1.53 9.40
N LEU A 107 11.90 -1.39 8.36
CA LEU A 107 13.30 -1.05 8.50
C LEU A 107 13.51 0.35 9.12
N MET A 108 12.84 1.39 8.58
CA MET A 108 13.10 2.77 8.99
C MET A 108 12.77 3.06 10.46
N PRO A 109 11.61 2.68 11.02
CA PRO A 109 11.36 2.88 12.44
C PRO A 109 12.32 2.06 13.33
N TYR A 110 12.84 0.93 12.85
CA TYR A 110 13.87 0.20 13.57
C TYR A 110 15.20 0.98 13.60
N ILE A 111 15.64 1.50 12.44
CA ILE A 111 16.86 2.33 12.33
C ILE A 111 16.74 3.57 13.22
N THR A 112 15.62 4.28 13.17
CA THR A 112 15.42 5.49 13.98
C THR A 112 15.42 5.19 15.48
N GLN A 113 14.87 4.03 15.91
CA GLN A 113 14.94 3.60 17.31
C GLN A 113 16.38 3.25 17.76
N VAL A 114 17.23 2.73 16.87
CA VAL A 114 18.66 2.55 17.13
C VAL A 114 19.36 3.90 17.22
N ALA A 115 19.11 4.79 16.28
CA ALA A 115 19.74 6.11 16.23
C ALA A 115 19.51 6.96 17.51
N ILE A 116 18.30 6.86 18.10
CA ILE A 116 17.98 7.56 19.35
C ILE A 116 18.28 6.74 20.63
N GLY A 117 18.99 5.61 20.49
CA GLY A 117 19.41 4.79 21.63
C GLY A 117 18.32 3.94 22.30
N ARG A 118 17.13 3.83 21.71
CA ARG A 118 16.08 2.92 22.21
C ARG A 118 16.41 1.44 21.98
N ARG A 119 17.28 1.16 20.98
CA ARG A 119 17.79 -0.18 20.66
C ARG A 119 19.29 -0.13 20.54
N GLU A 120 19.93 -1.23 20.89
CA GLU A 120 21.37 -1.35 20.89
C GLU A 120 21.97 -1.36 19.48
N LYS A 121 21.35 -2.11 18.57
CA LYS A 121 21.88 -2.33 17.21
C LYS A 121 20.80 -2.71 16.20
N LEU A 122 21.12 -2.48 14.94
CA LEU A 122 20.42 -3.07 13.80
C LEU A 122 21.02 -4.44 13.50
N THR A 123 20.16 -5.45 13.28
CA THR A 123 20.61 -6.79 12.89
C THR A 123 20.27 -7.01 11.41
N VAL A 124 21.28 -7.37 10.62
CA VAL A 124 21.12 -7.81 9.23
C VAL A 124 21.02 -9.34 9.22
N PHE A 125 19.90 -9.86 8.67
CA PHE A 125 19.59 -11.30 8.68
C PHE A 125 20.04 -11.98 7.39
N GLY A 126 21.28 -11.82 7.02
CA GLY A 126 21.86 -12.42 5.82
C GLY A 126 22.30 -11.39 4.79
N ASN A 127 23.14 -11.84 3.87
CA ASN A 127 23.73 -11.05 2.80
C ASN A 127 23.94 -11.89 1.54
N ASP A 128 23.02 -12.79 1.28
CA ASP A 128 23.09 -13.81 0.22
C ASP A 128 22.08 -13.60 -0.91
N TYR A 129 21.44 -12.40 -0.96
CA TYR A 129 20.64 -12.00 -2.11
C TYR A 129 21.52 -11.69 -3.32
N ASP A 130 21.00 -11.96 -4.52
CA ASP A 130 21.65 -11.59 -5.78
C ASP A 130 21.50 -10.07 -6.05
N THR A 131 22.23 -9.28 -5.25
CA THR A 131 22.26 -7.81 -5.25
C THR A 131 23.68 -7.34 -4.99
N PRO A 132 24.03 -6.07 -5.31
CA PRO A 132 25.42 -5.60 -5.18
C PRO A 132 26.02 -5.73 -3.77
N ASP A 133 25.21 -5.65 -2.72
CA ASP A 133 25.63 -5.75 -1.32
C ASP A 133 25.11 -7.01 -0.61
N GLY A 134 24.40 -7.88 -1.35
CA GLY A 134 23.81 -9.10 -0.81
C GLY A 134 22.54 -8.87 0.02
N THR A 135 22.04 -7.66 0.13
CA THR A 135 20.81 -7.34 0.87
C THR A 135 19.63 -7.07 -0.06
N GLY A 136 18.42 -7.04 0.48
CA GLY A 136 17.22 -6.82 -0.32
C GLY A 136 17.09 -5.37 -0.79
N VAL A 137 16.99 -5.17 -2.10
CA VAL A 137 16.68 -3.87 -2.72
C VAL A 137 15.20 -3.55 -2.54
N ARG A 138 14.90 -2.29 -2.20
CA ARG A 138 13.52 -1.80 -2.00
C ARG A 138 13.36 -0.44 -2.64
N ASP A 139 12.16 -0.20 -3.13
CA ASP A 139 11.71 1.10 -3.59
C ASP A 139 11.06 1.84 -2.42
N TYR A 140 11.46 3.07 -2.17
CA TYR A 140 11.00 3.89 -1.04
C TYR A 140 10.36 5.17 -1.53
N ILE A 141 9.20 5.52 -0.93
CA ILE A 141 8.51 6.78 -1.15
C ILE A 141 8.43 7.57 0.15
N HIS A 142 8.67 8.88 0.11
CA HIS A 142 8.46 9.70 1.29
C HIS A 142 6.98 9.81 1.64
N VAL A 143 6.64 9.74 2.93
CA VAL A 143 5.24 9.71 3.38
C VAL A 143 4.44 10.96 2.99
N VAL A 144 5.10 12.11 2.82
CA VAL A 144 4.46 13.35 2.34
C VAL A 144 4.09 13.22 0.86
N ASP A 145 5.01 12.70 0.02
CA ASP A 145 4.73 12.46 -1.40
C ASP A 145 3.62 11.42 -1.58
N LEU A 146 3.60 10.40 -0.72
CA LEU A 146 2.50 9.44 -0.67
C LEU A 146 1.16 10.13 -0.34
N ALA A 147 1.14 11.07 0.60
CA ALA A 147 -0.06 11.84 0.94
C ALA A 147 -0.50 12.74 -0.24
N GLU A 148 0.44 13.37 -0.92
CA GLU A 148 0.15 14.14 -2.15
C GLU A 148 -0.40 13.25 -3.26
N GLY A 149 0.14 12.03 -3.43
CA GLY A 149 -0.40 11.02 -4.34
C GLY A 149 -1.88 10.70 -4.07
N HIS A 150 -2.31 10.68 -2.80
CA HIS A 150 -3.73 10.53 -2.44
C HIS A 150 -4.57 11.74 -2.85
N LEU A 151 -4.06 12.97 -2.68
CA LEU A 151 -4.76 14.17 -3.13
C LEU A 151 -4.93 14.17 -4.65
N CYS A 152 -3.89 13.82 -5.40
CA CYS A 152 -3.96 13.66 -6.84
C CYS A 152 -4.96 12.57 -7.25
N ALA A 153 -5.00 11.45 -6.53
CA ALA A 153 -5.95 10.36 -6.79
C ALA A 153 -7.41 10.80 -6.55
N ILE A 154 -7.68 11.60 -5.52
CA ILE A 154 -9.01 12.18 -5.27
C ILE A 154 -9.41 13.11 -6.42
N GLN A 155 -8.51 13.99 -6.86
CA GLN A 155 -8.77 14.90 -7.99
C GLN A 155 -9.01 14.11 -9.28
N TYR A 156 -8.24 13.06 -9.52
CA TYR A 156 -8.45 12.16 -10.66
C TYR A 156 -9.83 11.49 -10.60
N ALA A 157 -10.21 10.95 -9.45
CA ALA A 157 -11.51 10.30 -9.25
C ALA A 157 -12.71 11.26 -9.44
N GLN A 158 -12.52 12.56 -9.20
CA GLN A 158 -13.54 13.58 -9.45
C GLN A 158 -13.78 13.84 -10.96
N ALA A 159 -12.76 13.64 -11.77
CA ALA A 159 -12.80 13.94 -13.20
C ALA A 159 -13.05 12.70 -14.10
N HIS A 160 -12.93 11.50 -13.54
CA HIS A 160 -12.99 10.24 -14.29
C HIS A 160 -13.90 9.24 -13.61
N THR A 161 -14.38 8.26 -14.37
CA THR A 161 -15.12 7.10 -13.86
C THR A 161 -14.38 5.81 -14.22
N GLY A 162 -14.79 4.71 -13.59
CA GLY A 162 -14.15 3.40 -13.78
C GLY A 162 -13.08 3.12 -12.73
N CYS A 163 -12.16 2.21 -13.03
CA CYS A 163 -11.13 1.78 -12.07
C CYS A 163 -9.74 2.02 -12.67
N GLU A 164 -8.95 2.88 -12.04
CA GLU A 164 -7.59 3.20 -12.48
C GLU A 164 -6.58 2.78 -11.40
N ILE A 165 -5.35 2.49 -11.83
CA ILE A 165 -4.29 1.95 -10.98
C ILE A 165 -3.04 2.80 -11.14
N PHE A 166 -2.42 3.17 -10.02
CA PHE A 166 -1.14 3.87 -10.01
C PHE A 166 -0.19 3.24 -9.00
N ASN A 167 1.06 3.05 -9.40
CA ASN A 167 2.16 2.72 -8.52
C ASN A 167 2.65 3.99 -7.81
N LEU A 168 2.97 3.87 -6.51
CA LEU A 168 3.58 4.92 -5.71
C LEU A 168 4.85 4.37 -5.04
N GLY A 169 6.02 4.73 -5.62
CA GLY A 169 7.35 4.35 -5.20
C GLY A 169 8.37 5.43 -5.47
#